data_4ac89c8d6ca6fabbfea9176ea979dd7a
#
_entry.id   4ac89c8d6ca6fabbfea9176ea979dd7a
#
_cell.length_a   1.000
_cell.length_b   1.000
_cell.length_c   1.000
_cell.angle_alpha   90.00
_cell.angle_beta   90.00
_cell.angle_gamma   90.00
#
_symmetry.space_group_name_H-M   'P 1'
#
loop_
_entity.id
_entity.type
_entity.pdbx_description
1 polymer ?
#
loop_
_entity_poly.entity_id
_entity_poly.type
_entity_poly.pdbx_seq_one_letter_code
_entity_poly.pdbx_strand_id
1 'polypeptide(L)'
;AAIVTLPNFPADIVPEGKTAEDNLVVKLVESYTQLPENPLPHWELARKYDIIDFDLGVKLTGAGFPVYKGQGARLQRALINFFLDCNTRAGYLEVEPPVMVNEASGFGTGQLPDKEGQMYHATADNFYLVPTAEVPVTNIYRDVILDEKDFPVKMTAYTPCFRREAGSYGKDVRGLNRLHQFDKVEIVQLSLPEKSYEALDGMVAHVESIVKALELPYRILRLCGGDMSFTSALTYDFEVYSEAQKRWLEVSSVSNFESFQANRLKLRYKDADKKTRLAHTLNGSSLALPRIVAALLENNQTPDGIRIPEALIPYTGFDMIK
;
A
#
# COMPACT_ATOMS: atom_id res chain seq x y z
N ALA A 1 -9.48 21.91 -19.38
CA ALA A 1 -9.70 20.46 -19.48
C ALA A 1 -8.39 19.70 -19.75
N ALA A 2 -7.49 20.19 -20.62
CA ALA A 2 -6.23 19.48 -20.96
C ALA A 2 -5.23 19.37 -19.80
N ILE A 3 -5.12 20.36 -18.94
CA ILE A 3 -4.11 20.40 -17.86
C ILE A 3 -4.26 19.28 -16.83
N VAL A 4 -5.48 18.81 -16.57
CA VAL A 4 -5.74 17.73 -15.60
C VAL A 4 -5.28 16.35 -16.09
N THR A 5 -4.89 16.24 -17.35
CA THR A 5 -4.37 14.99 -17.94
C THR A 5 -2.85 14.96 -18.02
N LEU A 6 -2.17 16.00 -17.55
CA LEU A 6 -0.71 16.04 -17.48
C LEU A 6 -0.24 15.40 -16.16
N PRO A 7 0.83 14.59 -16.18
CA PRO A 7 1.42 14.02 -14.99
C PRO A 7 2.07 15.09 -14.12
N ASN A 8 2.36 14.75 -12.87
CA ASN A 8 3.21 15.55 -12.00
C ASN A 8 4.65 15.61 -12.54
N PHE A 9 5.42 16.58 -12.08
CA PHE A 9 6.85 16.69 -12.43
C PHE A 9 7.66 15.83 -11.48
N PRO A 10 8.58 14.98 -11.98
CA PRO A 10 9.50 14.23 -11.13
C PRO A 10 10.48 15.18 -10.44
N ALA A 11 10.85 14.84 -9.19
CA ALA A 11 11.92 15.52 -8.46
C ALA A 11 13.29 15.27 -9.11
N ASP A 12 14.25 16.19 -8.92
CA ASP A 12 15.57 16.12 -9.56
C ASP A 12 16.37 14.84 -9.26
N ILE A 13 16.08 14.18 -8.13
CA ILE A 13 16.76 12.94 -7.72
C ILE A 13 16.15 11.67 -8.31
N VAL A 14 15.05 11.78 -9.05
CA VAL A 14 14.39 10.64 -9.70
C VAL A 14 15.30 10.10 -10.80
N PRO A 15 15.62 8.79 -10.81
CA PRO A 15 16.44 8.21 -11.86
C PRO A 15 15.76 8.34 -13.25
N GLU A 16 16.56 8.56 -14.27
CA GLU A 16 16.10 8.42 -15.65
C GLU A 16 15.80 6.93 -15.92
N GLY A 17 14.67 6.65 -16.57
CA GLY A 17 14.28 5.28 -16.89
C GLY A 17 12.88 5.22 -17.50
N LYS A 18 12.54 4.07 -18.08
CA LYS A 18 11.27 3.84 -18.78
C LYS A 18 10.43 2.73 -18.16
N THR A 19 11.07 1.80 -17.45
CA THR A 19 10.44 0.59 -16.92
C THR A 19 10.95 0.31 -15.50
N ALA A 20 10.30 -0.62 -14.80
CA ALA A 20 10.70 -1.07 -13.47
C ALA A 20 12.15 -1.61 -13.39
N GLU A 21 12.73 -2.03 -14.52
CA GLU A 21 14.13 -2.49 -14.59
C GLU A 21 15.14 -1.36 -14.39
N ASP A 22 14.72 -0.11 -14.62
CA ASP A 22 15.53 1.09 -14.46
C ASP A 22 15.46 1.68 -13.03
N ASN A 23 14.69 1.08 -12.13
CA ASN A 23 14.57 1.51 -10.74
C ASN A 23 15.89 1.32 -9.99
N LEU A 24 16.21 2.28 -9.13
CA LEU A 24 17.44 2.25 -8.35
C LEU A 24 17.23 1.51 -7.02
N VAL A 25 17.92 0.40 -6.80
CA VAL A 25 17.99 -0.25 -5.49
C VAL A 25 18.78 0.64 -4.53
N VAL A 26 18.11 1.26 -3.56
CA VAL A 26 18.74 2.13 -2.56
C VAL A 26 19.08 1.39 -1.28
N LYS A 27 18.45 0.25 -1.05
CA LYS A 27 18.74 -0.63 0.09
C LYS A 27 18.36 -2.07 -0.24
N LEU A 28 19.19 -3.01 0.23
CA LEU A 28 18.95 -4.45 0.13
C LEU A 28 19.29 -5.10 1.48
N VAL A 29 18.37 -5.89 2.01
CA VAL A 29 18.53 -6.66 3.24
C VAL A 29 18.22 -8.12 2.96
N GLU A 30 19.28 -8.91 2.91
CA GLU A 30 19.23 -10.35 2.63
C GLU A 30 19.24 -11.14 3.94
N SER A 31 18.08 -11.24 4.57
CA SER A 31 17.88 -12.04 5.78
C SER A 31 17.04 -13.26 5.43
N TYR A 32 17.68 -14.25 4.79
CA TYR A 32 17.00 -15.48 4.39
C TYR A 32 16.94 -16.49 5.52
N THR A 33 15.76 -17.06 5.77
CA THR A 33 15.60 -18.24 6.61
C THR A 33 15.99 -19.49 5.82
N GLN A 34 16.53 -20.50 6.53
CA GLN A 34 16.81 -21.79 5.91
C GLN A 34 15.48 -22.49 5.61
N LEU A 35 15.13 -22.63 4.34
CA LEU A 35 13.93 -23.28 3.89
C LEU A 35 14.13 -24.78 3.60
N PRO A 36 13.04 -25.57 3.51
CA PRO A 36 13.08 -26.92 2.96
C PRO A 36 13.67 -26.93 1.54
N GLU A 37 14.23 -28.06 1.12
CA GLU A 37 14.88 -28.20 -0.19
C GLU A 37 13.96 -27.82 -1.38
N ASN A 38 12.64 -28.07 -1.23
CA ASN A 38 11.63 -27.70 -2.24
C ASN A 38 10.52 -26.90 -1.57
N PRO A 39 10.68 -25.59 -1.37
CA PRO A 39 9.68 -24.78 -0.70
C PRO A 39 8.40 -24.67 -1.54
N LEU A 40 7.24 -24.84 -0.90
CA LEU A 40 5.95 -24.73 -1.54
C LEU A 40 5.56 -23.25 -1.72
N PRO A 41 4.96 -22.88 -2.84
CA PRO A 41 4.41 -21.54 -3.01
C PRO A 41 3.14 -21.35 -2.15
N HIS A 42 2.83 -20.11 -1.83
CA HIS A 42 1.74 -19.76 -0.88
C HIS A 42 0.37 -20.35 -1.26
N TRP A 43 0.04 -20.51 -2.53
CA TRP A 43 -1.24 -21.12 -2.96
C TRP A 43 -1.33 -22.62 -2.65
N GLU A 44 -0.19 -23.33 -2.58
CA GLU A 44 -0.15 -24.73 -2.15
C GLU A 44 -0.16 -24.85 -0.64
N LEU A 45 0.56 -23.95 0.07
CA LEU A 45 0.51 -23.86 1.54
C LEU A 45 -0.91 -23.49 2.01
N ALA A 46 -1.56 -22.53 1.35
CA ALA A 46 -2.94 -22.14 1.64
C ALA A 46 -3.91 -23.33 1.57
N ARG A 47 -3.76 -24.17 0.55
CA ARG A 47 -4.55 -25.41 0.39
C ARG A 47 -4.18 -26.47 1.43
N LYS A 48 -2.87 -26.70 1.66
CA LYS A 48 -2.37 -27.70 2.61
C LYS A 48 -2.90 -27.48 4.04
N TYR A 49 -2.93 -26.22 4.47
CA TYR A 49 -3.37 -25.84 5.82
C TYR A 49 -4.83 -25.35 5.88
N ASP A 50 -5.54 -25.36 4.76
CA ASP A 50 -6.94 -24.91 4.61
C ASP A 50 -7.19 -23.50 5.17
N ILE A 51 -6.26 -22.57 4.90
CA ILE A 51 -6.27 -21.22 5.46
C ILE A 51 -6.72 -20.13 4.46
N ILE A 52 -6.65 -20.40 3.16
CA ILE A 52 -7.15 -19.52 2.10
C ILE A 52 -7.74 -20.39 0.99
N ASP A 53 -8.98 -20.09 0.62
CA ASP A 53 -9.74 -20.83 -0.37
C ASP A 53 -10.01 -19.94 -1.60
N PHE A 54 -9.30 -20.22 -2.69
CA PHE A 54 -9.43 -19.48 -3.95
C PHE A 54 -10.66 -19.95 -4.75
N ASP A 55 -10.99 -21.24 -4.68
CA ASP A 55 -12.11 -21.82 -5.43
C ASP A 55 -13.45 -21.34 -4.85
N LEU A 56 -13.53 -21.22 -3.52
CA LEU A 56 -14.69 -20.63 -2.86
C LEU A 56 -14.85 -19.15 -3.24
N GLY A 57 -13.76 -18.42 -3.39
CA GLY A 57 -13.78 -17.03 -3.87
C GLY A 57 -14.34 -16.92 -5.29
N VAL A 58 -13.91 -17.83 -6.18
CA VAL A 58 -14.47 -17.94 -7.56
C VAL A 58 -15.97 -18.20 -7.54
N LYS A 59 -16.42 -19.09 -6.64
CA LYS A 59 -17.85 -19.40 -6.48
C LYS A 59 -18.69 -18.21 -6.00
N LEU A 60 -18.14 -17.38 -5.08
CA LEU A 60 -18.86 -16.26 -4.49
C LEU A 60 -18.89 -15.03 -5.40
N THR A 61 -17.78 -14.75 -6.10
CA THR A 61 -17.64 -13.49 -6.83
C THR A 61 -16.94 -13.69 -8.18
N GLY A 62 -15.78 -14.35 -8.17
CA GLY A 62 -14.93 -14.54 -9.35
C GLY A 62 -13.46 -14.72 -8.96
N ALA A 63 -12.60 -14.91 -9.95
CA ALA A 63 -11.15 -14.96 -9.71
C ALA A 63 -10.64 -13.65 -9.12
N GLY A 64 -9.63 -13.71 -8.24
CA GLY A 64 -9.06 -12.52 -7.60
C GLY A 64 -9.81 -12.05 -6.34
N PHE A 65 -10.72 -12.86 -5.79
CA PHE A 65 -11.45 -12.63 -4.53
C PHE A 65 -11.25 -13.81 -3.58
N PRO A 66 -10.07 -13.95 -2.91
CA PRO A 66 -9.81 -15.08 -2.04
C PRO A 66 -10.67 -15.05 -0.77
N VAL A 67 -10.97 -16.25 -0.22
CA VAL A 67 -11.63 -16.40 1.07
C VAL A 67 -10.63 -16.87 2.09
N TYR A 68 -10.34 -16.06 3.09
CA TYR A 68 -9.48 -16.42 4.22
C TYR A 68 -10.29 -17.20 5.26
N LYS A 69 -9.70 -18.30 5.80
CA LYS A 69 -10.36 -19.20 6.74
C LYS A 69 -9.49 -19.48 7.95
N GLY A 70 -10.09 -19.79 9.10
CA GLY A 70 -9.41 -20.27 10.30
C GLY A 70 -8.20 -19.43 10.70
N GLN A 71 -7.01 -20.07 10.81
CA GLN A 71 -5.77 -19.38 11.15
C GLN A 71 -5.34 -18.35 10.08
N GLY A 72 -5.70 -18.54 8.81
CA GLY A 72 -5.46 -17.55 7.76
C GLY A 72 -6.25 -16.26 7.95
N ALA A 73 -7.54 -16.36 8.29
CA ALA A 73 -8.37 -15.21 8.63
C ALA A 73 -7.88 -14.51 9.91
N ARG A 74 -7.39 -15.28 10.89
CA ARG A 74 -6.79 -14.72 12.10
C ARG A 74 -5.49 -14.00 11.81
N LEU A 75 -4.62 -14.56 10.94
CA LEU A 75 -3.39 -13.90 10.50
C LEU A 75 -3.69 -12.57 9.77
N GLN A 76 -4.69 -12.55 8.90
CA GLN A 76 -5.11 -11.35 8.19
C GLN A 76 -5.48 -10.22 9.16
N ARG A 77 -6.34 -10.50 10.15
CA ARG A 77 -6.71 -9.52 11.18
C ARG A 77 -5.53 -9.12 12.07
N ALA A 78 -4.64 -10.06 12.38
CA ALA A 78 -3.45 -9.81 13.18
C ALA A 78 -2.53 -8.80 12.48
N LEU A 79 -2.31 -8.95 11.18
CA LEU A 79 -1.51 -8.01 10.38
C LEU A 79 -2.14 -6.61 10.33
N ILE A 80 -3.46 -6.51 10.13
CA ILE A 80 -4.17 -5.22 10.14
C ILE A 80 -3.95 -4.52 11.48
N ASN A 81 -4.22 -5.20 12.60
CA ASN A 81 -4.08 -4.63 13.93
C ASN A 81 -2.62 -4.24 14.22
N PHE A 82 -1.66 -5.11 13.88
CA PHE A 82 -0.24 -4.83 14.07
C PHE A 82 0.20 -3.57 13.32
N PHE A 83 -0.20 -3.42 12.05
CA PHE A 83 0.18 -2.25 11.25
C PHE A 83 -0.46 -0.96 11.78
N LEU A 84 -1.75 -1.00 12.14
CA LEU A 84 -2.43 0.16 12.74
C LEU A 84 -1.78 0.56 14.08
N ASP A 85 -1.45 -0.41 14.93
CA ASP A 85 -0.76 -0.15 16.20
C ASP A 85 0.65 0.45 15.99
N CYS A 86 1.39 -0.01 14.99
CA CYS A 86 2.68 0.59 14.64
C CYS A 86 2.52 2.05 14.21
N ASN A 87 1.51 2.34 13.39
CA ASN A 87 1.25 3.68 12.89
C ASN A 87 0.78 4.63 14.00
N THR A 88 -0.16 4.19 14.84
CA THR A 88 -0.68 5.02 15.94
C THR A 88 0.40 5.33 16.97
N ARG A 89 1.28 4.36 17.28
CA ARG A 89 2.46 4.60 18.13
C ARG A 89 3.46 5.58 17.51
N ALA A 90 3.50 5.70 16.18
CA ALA A 90 4.32 6.69 15.46
C ALA A 90 3.63 8.05 15.31
N GLY A 91 2.47 8.24 15.96
CA GLY A 91 1.75 9.52 16.01
C GLY A 91 0.79 9.75 14.83
N TYR A 92 0.40 8.70 14.09
CA TYR A 92 -0.67 8.80 13.11
C TYR A 92 -2.03 8.67 13.80
N LEU A 93 -2.95 9.58 13.47
CA LEU A 93 -4.35 9.50 13.90
C LEU A 93 -5.03 8.39 13.07
N GLU A 94 -5.54 7.38 13.74
CA GLU A 94 -6.34 6.36 13.08
C GLU A 94 -7.74 6.91 12.72
N VAL A 95 -8.14 6.68 11.47
CA VAL A 95 -9.46 7.03 10.96
C VAL A 95 -10.08 5.83 10.24
N GLU A 96 -11.39 5.69 10.32
CA GLU A 96 -12.16 4.66 9.62
C GLU A 96 -13.06 5.31 8.55
N PRO A 97 -12.58 5.44 7.31
CA PRO A 97 -13.30 6.14 6.26
C PRO A 97 -14.30 5.24 5.54
N PRO A 98 -15.30 5.83 4.83
CA PRO A 98 -16.13 5.08 3.90
C PRO A 98 -15.30 4.41 2.79
N VAL A 99 -15.71 3.20 2.38
CA VAL A 99 -15.07 2.47 1.27
C VAL A 99 -15.71 2.76 -0.09
N MET A 100 -16.83 3.49 -0.10
CA MET A 100 -17.43 4.06 -1.30
C MET A 100 -17.25 5.57 -1.28
N VAL A 101 -16.75 6.13 -2.37
CA VAL A 101 -16.44 7.55 -2.49
C VAL A 101 -17.14 8.17 -3.70
N ASN A 102 -17.39 9.48 -3.65
CA ASN A 102 -17.92 10.23 -4.77
C ASN A 102 -16.81 10.59 -5.80
N GLU A 103 -17.23 11.05 -6.97
CA GLU A 103 -16.36 11.46 -8.06
C GLU A 103 -15.34 12.54 -7.63
N ALA A 104 -15.77 13.51 -6.83
CA ALA A 104 -14.89 14.59 -6.34
C ALA A 104 -13.73 14.05 -5.49
N SER A 105 -13.94 12.97 -4.72
CA SER A 105 -12.89 12.31 -3.95
C SER A 105 -11.89 11.59 -4.86
N GLY A 106 -12.37 10.87 -5.87
CA GLY A 106 -11.50 10.22 -6.85
C GLY A 106 -10.68 11.25 -7.67
N PHE A 107 -11.28 12.37 -7.99
CA PHE A 107 -10.57 13.47 -8.68
C PHE A 107 -9.51 14.12 -7.80
N GLY A 108 -9.81 14.32 -6.51
CA GLY A 108 -8.94 15.02 -5.56
C GLY A 108 -7.55 14.38 -5.43
N THR A 109 -7.48 13.06 -5.45
CA THR A 109 -6.24 12.29 -5.34
C THR A 109 -5.69 11.79 -6.68
N GLY A 110 -6.40 12.07 -7.79
CA GLY A 110 -5.90 11.81 -9.15
C GLY A 110 -6.24 10.44 -9.73
N GLN A 111 -7.09 9.62 -9.07
CA GLN A 111 -7.62 8.38 -9.64
C GLN A 111 -8.62 8.64 -10.76
N LEU A 112 -9.31 9.78 -10.73
CA LEU A 112 -10.19 10.22 -11.81
C LEU A 112 -9.57 11.41 -12.55
N PRO A 113 -9.74 11.51 -13.88
CA PRO A 113 -10.39 10.52 -14.75
C PRO A 113 -9.61 9.19 -14.83
N ASP A 114 -10.34 8.08 -14.71
CA ASP A 114 -9.77 6.72 -14.73
C ASP A 114 -9.45 6.30 -16.17
N LYS A 115 -8.24 6.59 -16.61
CA LYS A 115 -7.78 6.30 -17.97
C LYS A 115 -7.52 4.81 -18.21
N GLU A 116 -7.21 4.07 -17.13
CA GLU A 116 -6.83 2.66 -17.18
C GLU A 116 -7.97 1.71 -16.86
N GLY A 117 -9.14 2.26 -16.47
CA GLY A 117 -10.31 1.46 -16.12
C GLY A 117 -10.13 0.63 -14.85
N GLN A 118 -9.37 1.13 -13.86
CA GLN A 118 -9.03 0.40 -12.65
C GLN A 118 -10.09 0.47 -11.55
N MET A 119 -10.92 1.51 -11.53
CA MET A 119 -11.89 1.71 -10.46
C MET A 119 -13.19 0.93 -10.72
N TYR A 120 -13.70 0.27 -9.70
CA TYR A 120 -15.08 -0.24 -9.68
C TYR A 120 -16.05 0.92 -9.48
N HIS A 121 -17.05 1.01 -10.34
CA HIS A 121 -18.04 2.09 -10.36
C HIS A 121 -19.46 1.54 -10.16
N ALA A 122 -20.10 1.95 -9.06
CA ALA A 122 -21.52 1.73 -8.82
C ALA A 122 -22.33 2.80 -9.56
N THR A 123 -22.71 2.50 -10.80
CA THR A 123 -23.26 3.48 -11.76
C THR A 123 -24.61 4.06 -11.35
N ALA A 124 -25.45 3.29 -10.63
CA ALA A 124 -26.76 3.73 -10.19
C ALA A 124 -26.70 4.94 -9.24
N ASP A 125 -25.70 4.97 -8.36
CA ASP A 125 -25.52 5.99 -7.33
C ASP A 125 -24.34 6.93 -7.62
N ASN A 126 -23.59 6.67 -8.69
CA ASN A 126 -22.37 7.37 -9.06
C ASN A 126 -21.31 7.37 -7.94
N PHE A 127 -21.12 6.21 -7.29
CA PHE A 127 -20.06 5.99 -6.32
C PHE A 127 -18.98 5.05 -6.86
N TYR A 128 -17.78 5.22 -6.35
CA TYR A 128 -16.61 4.40 -6.68
C TYR A 128 -16.15 3.62 -5.45
N LEU A 129 -15.81 2.34 -5.63
CA LEU A 129 -15.13 1.58 -4.58
C LEU A 129 -13.68 2.04 -4.48
N VAL A 130 -13.19 2.24 -3.28
CA VAL A 130 -11.82 2.75 -3.06
C VAL A 130 -10.75 1.77 -3.54
N PRO A 131 -9.79 2.20 -4.36
CA PRO A 131 -8.64 1.37 -4.73
C PRO A 131 -7.52 1.41 -3.67
N THR A 132 -7.63 2.34 -2.72
CA THR A 132 -6.69 2.60 -1.62
C THR A 132 -7.34 3.54 -0.62
N ALA A 133 -6.99 3.43 0.67
CA ALA A 133 -7.43 4.35 1.71
C ALA A 133 -6.91 5.80 1.50
N GLU A 134 -5.86 5.96 0.68
CA GLU A 134 -5.38 7.29 0.26
C GLU A 134 -6.54 8.20 -0.19
N VAL A 135 -7.46 7.65 -1.00
CA VAL A 135 -8.55 8.45 -1.58
C VAL A 135 -9.43 9.07 -0.50
N PRO A 136 -10.11 8.32 0.36
CA PRO A 136 -10.98 8.93 1.37
C PRO A 136 -10.19 9.70 2.43
N VAL A 137 -9.03 9.22 2.87
CA VAL A 137 -8.27 9.84 3.96
C VAL A 137 -7.72 11.20 3.55
N THR A 138 -7.12 11.31 2.37
CA THR A 138 -6.60 12.61 1.88
C THR A 138 -7.74 13.60 1.65
N ASN A 139 -8.90 13.12 1.19
CA ASN A 139 -10.09 13.95 0.95
C ASN A 139 -10.77 14.48 2.23
N ILE A 140 -10.42 14.01 3.42
CA ILE A 140 -10.85 14.63 4.70
C ILE A 140 -10.50 16.13 4.70
N TYR A 141 -9.39 16.49 4.06
CA TYR A 141 -8.90 17.86 3.97
C TYR A 141 -9.21 18.55 2.62
N ARG A 142 -10.15 18.02 1.83
CA ARG A 142 -10.61 18.70 0.60
C ARG A 142 -11.35 20.00 0.95
N ASP A 143 -11.02 21.09 0.22
CA ASP A 143 -11.54 22.44 0.42
C ASP A 143 -11.20 23.06 1.79
N VAL A 144 -10.14 22.57 2.47
CA VAL A 144 -9.71 23.06 3.78
C VAL A 144 -8.55 24.04 3.64
N ILE A 145 -8.54 25.06 4.51
CA ILE A 145 -7.41 25.96 4.71
C ILE A 145 -6.93 25.79 6.16
N LEU A 146 -5.72 25.25 6.32
CA LEU A 146 -5.06 25.04 7.61
C LEU A 146 -4.24 26.29 8.02
N ASP A 147 -3.85 26.38 9.27
CA ASP A 147 -2.77 27.24 9.70
C ASP A 147 -1.42 26.49 9.61
N GLU A 148 -0.33 27.21 9.39
CA GLU A 148 1.04 26.64 9.34
C GLU A 148 1.38 25.81 10.58
N LYS A 149 0.90 26.20 11.75
CA LYS A 149 1.09 25.49 13.02
C LYS A 149 0.39 24.12 13.11
N ASP A 150 -0.57 23.85 12.23
CA ASP A 150 -1.33 22.60 12.24
C ASP A 150 -0.55 21.45 11.59
N PHE A 151 0.57 21.75 10.93
CA PHE A 151 1.43 20.72 10.29
C PHE A 151 2.48 20.14 11.24
N PRO A 152 2.88 18.87 11.04
CA PRO A 152 2.33 17.94 10.06
C PRO A 152 1.00 17.32 10.51
N VAL A 153 0.10 17.07 9.56
CA VAL A 153 -1.09 16.23 9.80
C VAL A 153 -0.74 14.80 9.39
N LYS A 154 -0.93 13.85 10.30
CA LYS A 154 -0.64 12.43 10.07
C LYS A 154 -1.88 11.59 10.33
N MET A 155 -2.28 10.76 9.37
CA MET A 155 -3.44 9.88 9.47
C MET A 155 -3.09 8.48 8.98
N THR A 156 -3.76 7.47 9.56
CA THR A 156 -3.69 6.07 9.10
C THR A 156 -5.08 5.49 9.01
N ALA A 157 -5.28 4.60 8.05
CA ALA A 157 -6.54 3.88 7.89
C ALA A 157 -6.31 2.48 7.32
N TYR A 158 -7.12 1.55 7.77
CA TYR A 158 -7.35 0.27 7.10
C TYR A 158 -8.56 0.40 6.18
N THR A 159 -8.44 -0.11 4.96
CA THR A 159 -9.60 -0.37 4.09
C THR A 159 -9.42 -1.66 3.30
N PRO A 160 -10.49 -2.38 2.97
CA PRO A 160 -10.49 -3.19 1.76
C PRO A 160 -10.27 -2.27 0.56
N CYS A 161 -9.52 -2.74 -0.42
CA CYS A 161 -9.19 -2.02 -1.64
C CYS A 161 -9.69 -2.81 -2.83
N PHE A 162 -10.21 -2.11 -3.83
CA PHE A 162 -10.87 -2.72 -4.99
C PHE A 162 -10.22 -2.20 -6.27
N ARG A 163 -9.66 -3.12 -7.08
CA ARG A 163 -9.05 -2.79 -8.37
C ARG A 163 -9.53 -3.76 -9.44
N ARG A 164 -9.88 -3.23 -10.61
CA ARG A 164 -10.35 -4.07 -11.72
C ARG A 164 -9.24 -4.90 -12.34
N GLU A 165 -7.98 -4.54 -12.07
CA GLU A 165 -6.80 -5.24 -12.60
C GLU A 165 -6.87 -5.45 -14.12
N ALA A 166 -7.41 -4.45 -14.83
CA ALA A 166 -7.62 -4.50 -16.26
C ALA A 166 -6.28 -4.74 -16.99
N GLY A 167 -6.27 -5.75 -17.87
CA GLY A 167 -5.07 -6.11 -18.64
C GLY A 167 -4.09 -7.06 -17.94
N SER A 168 -4.40 -7.56 -16.74
CA SER A 168 -3.54 -8.49 -16.02
C SER A 168 -3.90 -9.96 -16.33
N TYR A 169 -2.92 -10.77 -16.76
CA TYR A 169 -3.11 -12.16 -17.15
C TYR A 169 -1.95 -13.06 -16.71
N GLY A 170 -2.21 -14.38 -16.65
CA GLY A 170 -1.18 -15.41 -16.53
C GLY A 170 -0.62 -15.62 -15.12
N LYS A 171 0.70 -15.81 -15.00
CA LYS A 171 1.37 -16.18 -13.74
C LYS A 171 1.26 -15.09 -12.66
N ASP A 172 1.10 -13.83 -13.05
CA ASP A 172 1.05 -12.70 -12.12
C ASP A 172 -0.25 -12.60 -11.34
N VAL A 173 -1.32 -13.30 -11.79
CA VAL A 173 -2.62 -13.35 -11.10
C VAL A 173 -2.80 -14.59 -10.22
N ARG A 174 -1.76 -15.42 -10.06
CA ARG A 174 -1.88 -16.66 -9.29
C ARG A 174 -1.78 -16.40 -7.79
N GLY A 175 -2.66 -17.06 -7.04
CA GLY A 175 -2.69 -16.94 -5.57
C GLY A 175 -3.00 -15.52 -5.11
N LEU A 176 -2.14 -14.97 -4.24
CA LEU A 176 -2.26 -13.64 -3.66
C LEU A 176 -1.46 -12.55 -4.41
N ASN A 177 -0.84 -12.86 -5.53
CA ASN A 177 0.07 -11.92 -6.20
C ASN A 177 -0.64 -10.68 -6.75
N ARG A 178 -1.89 -10.85 -7.25
CA ARG A 178 -2.70 -9.77 -7.81
C ARG A 178 -4.18 -10.08 -7.63
N LEU A 179 -4.91 -9.20 -6.95
CA LEU A 179 -6.28 -9.41 -6.51
C LEU A 179 -7.18 -8.25 -6.90
N HIS A 180 -8.46 -8.53 -7.15
CA HIS A 180 -9.52 -7.54 -7.35
C HIS A 180 -9.97 -6.91 -6.04
N GLN A 181 -9.93 -7.69 -4.95
CA GLN A 181 -10.19 -7.21 -3.58
C GLN A 181 -9.05 -7.64 -2.67
N PHE A 182 -8.49 -6.70 -1.92
CA PHE A 182 -7.42 -6.95 -0.95
C PHE A 182 -7.45 -5.93 0.18
N ASP A 183 -6.80 -6.27 1.28
CA ASP A 183 -6.69 -5.39 2.44
C ASP A 183 -5.38 -4.62 2.44
N LYS A 184 -5.45 -3.34 2.82
CA LYS A 184 -4.28 -2.46 2.92
C LYS A 184 -4.44 -1.49 4.08
N VAL A 185 -3.37 -1.31 4.84
CA VAL A 185 -3.24 -0.21 5.80
C VAL A 185 -2.43 0.89 5.12
N GLU A 186 -2.92 2.12 5.22
CA GLU A 186 -2.33 3.29 4.57
C GLU A 186 -1.96 4.34 5.61
N ILE A 187 -0.88 5.05 5.37
CA ILE A 187 -0.49 6.27 6.07
C ILE A 187 -0.55 7.45 5.11
N VAL A 188 -1.12 8.55 5.55
CA VAL A 188 -1.22 9.81 4.81
C VAL A 188 -0.63 10.92 5.66
N GLN A 189 0.16 11.78 5.04
CA GLN A 189 0.71 12.96 5.72
C GLN A 189 0.50 14.21 4.88
N LEU A 190 0.07 15.29 5.54
CA LEU A 190 0.07 16.63 4.97
C LEU A 190 1.26 17.39 5.57
N SER A 191 2.01 18.06 4.71
CA SER A 191 3.26 18.72 5.10
C SER A 191 3.35 20.12 4.50
N LEU A 192 4.11 20.97 5.17
CA LEU A 192 4.62 22.19 4.56
C LEU A 192 5.55 21.83 3.39
N PRO A 193 5.56 22.62 2.30
CA PRO A 193 6.38 22.31 1.12
C PRO A 193 7.86 22.08 1.45
N GLU A 194 8.46 22.94 2.27
CA GLU A 194 9.87 22.87 2.67
C GLU A 194 10.23 21.69 3.59
N LYS A 195 9.21 21.01 4.13
CA LYS A 195 9.36 19.86 5.02
C LYS A 195 8.95 18.52 4.38
N SER A 196 8.41 18.53 3.16
CA SER A 196 7.78 17.34 2.60
C SER A 196 8.77 16.23 2.25
N TYR A 197 10.01 16.55 1.88
CA TYR A 197 11.03 15.53 1.60
C TYR A 197 11.59 14.92 2.89
N GLU A 198 11.77 15.73 3.95
CA GLU A 198 12.10 15.20 5.28
C GLU A 198 10.97 14.30 5.81
N ALA A 199 9.71 14.67 5.55
CA ALA A 199 8.54 13.86 5.87
C ALA A 199 8.54 12.54 5.09
N LEU A 200 8.89 12.54 3.79
CA LEU A 200 9.02 11.33 2.98
C LEU A 200 10.06 10.38 3.55
N ASP A 201 11.26 10.88 3.90
CA ASP A 201 12.32 10.08 4.51
C ASP A 201 11.85 9.44 5.83
N GLY A 202 11.13 10.21 6.65
CA GLY A 202 10.53 9.72 7.88
C GLY A 202 9.48 8.63 7.66
N MET A 203 8.64 8.76 6.62
CA MET A 203 7.65 7.74 6.24
C MET A 203 8.34 6.47 5.72
N VAL A 204 9.37 6.59 4.89
CA VAL A 204 10.17 5.47 4.40
C VAL A 204 10.80 4.71 5.56
N ALA A 205 11.45 5.41 6.51
CA ALA A 205 12.04 4.80 7.69
C ALA A 205 10.99 4.11 8.59
N HIS A 206 9.80 4.69 8.72
CA HIS A 206 8.69 4.09 9.46
C HIS A 206 8.21 2.78 8.83
N VAL A 207 7.92 2.79 7.52
CA VAL A 207 7.51 1.58 6.78
C VAL A 207 8.59 0.50 6.85
N GLU A 208 9.87 0.89 6.71
CA GLU A 208 10.99 -0.03 6.85
C GLU A 208 11.00 -0.73 8.23
N SER A 209 10.70 0.01 9.30
CA SER A 209 10.66 -0.57 10.65
C SER A 209 9.59 -1.67 10.78
N ILE A 210 8.47 -1.53 10.09
CA ILE A 210 7.39 -2.52 10.06
C ILE A 210 7.81 -3.75 9.26
N VAL A 211 8.42 -3.57 8.09
CA VAL A 211 8.92 -4.69 7.27
C VAL A 211 9.98 -5.49 8.01
N LYS A 212 10.91 -4.81 8.72
CA LYS A 212 11.91 -5.46 9.56
C LYS A 212 11.29 -6.33 10.66
N ALA A 213 10.22 -5.86 11.29
CA ALA A 213 9.54 -6.60 12.35
C ALA A 213 8.86 -7.88 11.84
N LEU A 214 8.63 -7.99 10.54
CA LEU A 214 8.10 -9.21 9.91
C LEU A 214 9.19 -10.23 9.56
N GLU A 215 10.47 -9.91 9.80
CA GLU A 215 11.63 -10.80 9.59
C GLU A 215 11.76 -11.31 8.14
N LEU A 216 11.29 -10.54 7.15
CA LEU A 216 11.36 -10.89 5.74
C LEU A 216 12.59 -10.26 5.07
N PRO A 217 13.22 -10.95 4.09
CA PRO A 217 14.18 -10.29 3.20
C PRO A 217 13.48 -9.23 2.38
N TYR A 218 14.09 -8.04 2.28
CA TYR A 218 13.46 -6.92 1.57
C TYR A 218 14.47 -6.05 0.84
N ARG A 219 13.98 -5.29 -0.12
CA ARG A 219 14.74 -4.19 -0.74
C ARG A 219 13.87 -2.95 -0.86
N ILE A 220 14.53 -1.80 -0.95
CA ILE A 220 13.89 -0.51 -1.18
C ILE A 220 14.39 0.01 -2.53
N LEU A 221 13.43 0.36 -3.40
CA LEU A 221 13.68 0.93 -4.70
C LEU A 221 13.31 2.42 -4.71
N ARG A 222 14.11 3.25 -5.36
CA ARG A 222 13.67 4.57 -5.80
C ARG A 222 13.25 4.44 -7.25
N LEU A 223 11.98 4.73 -7.52
CA LEU A 223 11.41 4.54 -8.84
C LEU A 223 11.97 5.54 -9.84
N CYS A 224 12.18 5.09 -11.07
CA CYS A 224 12.53 5.93 -12.21
C CYS A 224 11.30 6.66 -12.77
N GLY A 225 11.52 7.68 -13.58
CA GLY A 225 10.45 8.51 -14.12
C GLY A 225 9.40 7.77 -14.93
N GLY A 226 9.76 6.65 -15.58
CA GLY A 226 8.86 5.84 -16.38
C GLY A 226 7.99 4.84 -15.59
N ASP A 227 8.35 4.56 -14.34
CA ASP A 227 7.65 3.61 -13.46
C ASP A 227 6.84 4.30 -12.34
N MET A 228 7.07 5.59 -12.12
CA MET A 228 6.30 6.36 -11.12
C MET A 228 4.84 6.53 -11.53
N SER A 229 3.95 6.61 -10.52
CA SER A 229 2.55 6.93 -10.77
C SER A 229 2.39 8.34 -11.37
N PHE A 230 1.29 8.52 -12.11
CA PHE A 230 0.90 9.78 -12.73
C PHE A 230 0.94 11.00 -11.79
N THR A 231 0.69 10.79 -10.50
CA THR A 231 0.50 11.85 -9.51
C THR A 231 1.74 12.14 -8.69
N SER A 232 2.72 11.23 -8.61
CA SER A 232 3.87 11.36 -7.70
C SER A 232 5.02 12.18 -8.28
N ALA A 233 5.73 12.89 -7.41
CA ALA A 233 6.99 13.57 -7.73
C ALA A 233 8.21 12.72 -7.35
N LEU A 234 8.10 11.90 -6.31
CA LEU A 234 9.13 10.95 -5.88
C LEU A 234 8.47 9.78 -5.17
N THR A 235 8.88 8.55 -5.50
CA THR A 235 8.35 7.32 -4.93
C THR A 235 9.46 6.36 -4.53
N TYR A 236 9.29 5.74 -3.36
CA TYR A 236 10.07 4.59 -2.91
C TYR A 236 9.15 3.39 -2.76
N ASP A 237 9.53 2.27 -3.39
CA ASP A 237 8.84 1.01 -3.26
C ASP A 237 9.59 0.05 -2.34
N PHE A 238 8.84 -0.68 -1.54
CA PHE A 238 9.34 -1.80 -0.75
C PHE A 238 8.93 -3.10 -1.42
N GLU A 239 9.90 -3.97 -1.59
CA GLU A 239 9.66 -5.32 -2.06
C GLU A 239 10.21 -6.33 -1.06
N VAL A 240 9.48 -7.43 -0.87
CA VAL A 240 9.91 -8.59 -0.11
C VAL A 240 10.21 -9.75 -1.04
N TYR A 241 11.21 -10.57 -0.71
CA TYR A 241 11.57 -11.69 -1.56
C TYR A 241 10.68 -12.90 -1.27
N SER A 242 10.11 -13.48 -2.31
CA SER A 242 9.40 -14.76 -2.28
C SER A 242 10.37 -15.88 -2.60
N GLU A 243 10.73 -16.69 -1.62
CA GLU A 243 11.70 -17.76 -1.81
C GLU A 243 11.16 -18.89 -2.69
N ALA A 244 9.87 -19.20 -2.61
CA ALA A 244 9.26 -20.23 -3.44
C ALA A 244 9.05 -19.80 -4.89
N GLN A 245 8.73 -18.51 -5.13
CA GLN A 245 8.54 -17.97 -6.47
C GLN A 245 9.85 -17.44 -7.09
N LYS A 246 10.93 -17.32 -6.30
CA LYS A 246 12.24 -16.76 -6.71
C LYS A 246 12.11 -15.37 -7.34
N ARG A 247 11.31 -14.51 -6.70
CA ARG A 247 11.10 -13.14 -7.17
C ARG A 247 10.81 -12.15 -6.03
N TRP A 248 11.03 -10.89 -6.31
CA TRP A 248 10.63 -9.79 -5.45
C TRP A 248 9.14 -9.47 -5.62
N LEU A 249 8.45 -9.17 -4.53
CA LEU A 249 7.04 -8.81 -4.47
C LEU A 249 6.92 -7.42 -3.84
N GLU A 250 6.41 -6.47 -4.58
CA GLU A 250 6.10 -5.12 -4.07
C GLU A 250 5.00 -5.22 -2.99
N VAL A 251 5.27 -4.64 -1.83
CA VAL A 251 4.37 -4.67 -0.67
C VAL A 251 4.01 -3.27 -0.16
N SER A 252 4.73 -2.25 -0.59
CA SER A 252 4.46 -0.86 -0.24
C SER A 252 5.03 0.07 -1.29
N SER A 253 4.35 1.18 -1.50
CA SER A 253 4.81 2.33 -2.26
C SER A 253 4.63 3.56 -1.39
N VAL A 254 5.68 4.36 -1.18
CA VAL A 254 5.69 5.58 -0.35
C VAL A 254 6.04 6.76 -1.23
N SER A 255 5.14 7.73 -1.35
CA SER A 255 5.22 8.80 -2.34
C SER A 255 5.04 10.19 -1.76
N ASN A 256 5.76 11.14 -2.34
CA ASN A 256 5.51 12.57 -2.21
C ASN A 256 4.87 13.08 -3.52
N PHE A 257 3.71 13.70 -3.41
CA PHE A 257 2.97 14.27 -4.54
C PHE A 257 3.20 15.77 -4.69
N GLU A 258 3.97 16.35 -3.80
CA GLU A 258 4.11 17.79 -3.69
C GLU A 258 2.74 18.49 -3.66
N SER A 259 2.55 19.53 -4.44
CA SER A 259 1.28 20.28 -4.51
C SER A 259 0.24 19.69 -5.48
N PHE A 260 0.55 18.59 -6.17
CA PHE A 260 -0.31 18.07 -7.25
C PHE A 260 -1.71 17.70 -6.74
N GLN A 261 -1.79 16.89 -5.68
CA GLN A 261 -3.07 16.53 -5.07
C GLN A 261 -3.68 17.72 -4.31
N ALA A 262 -2.87 18.48 -3.58
CA ALA A 262 -3.35 19.65 -2.86
C ALA A 262 -4.03 20.68 -3.76
N ASN A 263 -3.52 20.87 -4.99
CA ASN A 263 -4.15 21.72 -5.97
C ASN A 263 -5.53 21.20 -6.42
N ARG A 264 -5.67 19.89 -6.66
CA ARG A 264 -6.96 19.25 -7.01
C ARG A 264 -7.96 19.27 -5.86
N LEU A 265 -7.46 19.04 -4.63
CA LEU A 265 -8.22 19.05 -3.40
C LEU A 265 -8.59 20.47 -2.94
N LYS A 266 -7.93 21.49 -3.48
CA LYS A 266 -7.92 22.87 -2.93
C LYS A 266 -7.49 22.89 -1.46
N LEU A 267 -6.56 22.02 -1.09
CA LEU A 267 -5.95 21.98 0.23
C LEU A 267 -4.87 23.05 0.33
N ARG A 268 -5.08 24.01 1.22
CA ARG A 268 -4.23 25.19 1.37
C ARG A 268 -3.90 25.44 2.83
N TYR A 269 -2.94 26.31 3.06
CA TYR A 269 -2.65 26.82 4.40
C TYR A 269 -2.33 28.31 4.38
N LYS A 270 -2.43 28.95 5.55
CA LYS A 270 -1.97 30.33 5.78
C LYS A 270 -0.55 30.27 6.34
N ASP A 271 0.41 30.87 5.59
CA ASP A 271 1.78 31.03 6.06
C ASP A 271 1.89 32.11 7.15
N ALA A 272 3.09 32.32 7.69
CA ALA A 272 3.35 33.33 8.74
C ALA A 272 2.93 34.75 8.31
N ASP A 273 3.03 35.07 7.00
CA ASP A 273 2.59 36.36 6.43
C ASP A 273 1.08 36.39 6.11
N LYS A 274 0.32 35.37 6.51
CA LYS A 274 -1.11 35.20 6.18
C LYS A 274 -1.41 35.02 4.68
N LYS A 275 -0.41 34.71 3.87
CA LYS A 275 -0.60 34.36 2.48
C LYS A 275 -1.09 32.94 2.34
N THR A 276 -1.99 32.72 1.39
CA THR A 276 -2.51 31.36 1.10
C THR A 276 -1.54 30.60 0.18
N ARG A 277 -1.13 29.41 0.60
CA ARG A 277 -0.23 28.49 -0.09
C ARG A 277 -0.87 27.11 -0.27
N LEU A 278 -0.42 26.35 -1.25
CA LEU A 278 -0.75 24.94 -1.37
C LEU A 278 0.11 24.13 -0.39
N ALA A 279 -0.48 23.18 0.30
CA ALA A 279 0.25 22.19 1.08
C ALA A 279 0.85 21.11 0.16
N HIS A 280 1.74 20.28 0.70
CA HIS A 280 2.18 19.03 0.06
C HIS A 280 1.46 17.84 0.69
N THR A 281 1.16 16.82 -0.12
CA THR A 281 0.56 15.57 0.33
C THR A 281 1.53 14.41 0.10
N LEU A 282 1.54 13.48 1.03
CA LEU A 282 2.33 12.26 0.98
C LEU A 282 1.45 11.08 1.40
N ASN A 283 1.70 9.91 0.85
CA ASN A 283 1.13 8.67 1.36
C ASN A 283 2.10 7.50 1.28
N GLY A 284 1.74 6.42 1.95
CA GLY A 284 2.45 5.16 1.83
C GLY A 284 1.62 4.00 2.33
N SER A 285 1.78 2.84 1.70
CA SER A 285 1.17 1.62 2.20
C SER A 285 1.95 1.09 3.40
N SER A 286 1.25 0.82 4.49
CA SER A 286 1.84 0.35 5.73
C SER A 286 1.18 -0.95 6.24
N LEU A 287 1.07 -2.02 5.52
CA LEU A 287 1.50 -2.47 4.20
C LEU A 287 0.29 -3.00 3.39
N ALA A 288 0.52 -3.46 2.13
CA ALA A 288 -0.46 -4.23 1.37
C ALA A 288 -0.41 -5.70 1.79
N LEU A 289 -1.50 -6.23 2.36
CA LEU A 289 -1.48 -7.52 3.04
C LEU A 289 -1.26 -8.75 2.15
N PRO A 290 -1.82 -8.88 0.94
CA PRO A 290 -1.77 -10.14 0.21
C PRO A 290 -0.35 -10.66 -0.04
N ARG A 291 0.53 -9.78 -0.52
CA ARG A 291 1.92 -10.15 -0.83
C ARG A 291 2.75 -10.34 0.44
N ILE A 292 2.43 -9.64 1.52
CA ILE A 292 3.00 -9.90 2.86
C ILE A 292 2.58 -11.29 3.34
N VAL A 293 1.30 -11.65 3.26
CA VAL A 293 0.82 -13.00 3.62
C VAL A 293 1.51 -14.05 2.76
N ALA A 294 1.58 -13.85 1.43
CA ALA A 294 2.29 -14.77 0.54
C ALA A 294 3.74 -14.99 0.98
N ALA A 295 4.48 -13.91 1.22
CA ALA A 295 5.88 -13.98 1.64
C ALA A 295 6.05 -14.61 3.02
N LEU A 296 5.17 -14.30 3.99
CA LEU A 296 5.19 -14.91 5.32
C LEU A 296 4.97 -16.41 5.26
N LEU A 297 3.98 -16.87 4.49
CA LEU A 297 3.70 -18.29 4.32
C LEU A 297 4.89 -19.02 3.69
N GLU A 298 5.43 -18.46 2.60
CA GLU A 298 6.51 -19.09 1.83
C GLU A 298 7.83 -19.10 2.61
N ASN A 299 8.23 -17.96 3.20
CA ASN A 299 9.54 -17.80 3.84
C ASN A 299 9.62 -18.38 5.25
N ASN A 300 8.49 -18.67 5.90
CA ASN A 300 8.45 -19.22 7.26
C ASN A 300 7.97 -20.68 7.33
N GLN A 301 7.87 -21.35 6.17
CA GLN A 301 7.49 -22.77 6.18
C GLN A 301 8.59 -23.65 6.77
N THR A 302 8.18 -24.62 7.58
CA THR A 302 9.01 -25.63 8.23
C THR A 302 8.37 -27.01 8.05
N PRO A 303 9.07 -28.12 8.38
CA PRO A 303 8.46 -29.45 8.39
C PRO A 303 7.22 -29.55 9.31
N ASP A 304 7.19 -28.78 10.39
CA ASP A 304 6.15 -28.84 11.43
C ASP A 304 4.98 -27.89 11.19
N GLY A 305 5.11 -26.92 10.30
CA GLY A 305 4.11 -25.90 10.02
C GLY A 305 4.71 -24.61 9.49
N ILE A 306 3.96 -23.51 9.56
CA ILE A 306 4.42 -22.19 9.15
C ILE A 306 4.63 -21.34 10.42
N ARG A 307 5.87 -20.96 10.70
CA ARG A 307 6.25 -20.12 11.85
C ARG A 307 5.66 -18.71 11.70
N ILE A 308 5.18 -18.15 12.79
CA ILE A 308 4.73 -16.77 12.86
C ILE A 308 5.86 -15.90 13.41
N PRO A 309 6.18 -14.76 12.76
CA PRO A 309 7.13 -13.77 13.29
C PRO A 309 6.77 -13.36 14.73
N GLU A 310 7.78 -13.14 15.56
CA GLU A 310 7.59 -12.86 17.00
C GLU A 310 6.67 -11.65 17.23
N ALA A 311 6.82 -10.60 16.41
CA ALA A 311 6.01 -9.38 16.51
C ALA A 311 4.50 -9.62 16.28
N LEU A 312 4.12 -10.69 15.58
CA LEU A 312 2.72 -11.01 15.27
C LEU A 312 2.08 -11.97 16.29
N ILE A 313 2.85 -12.71 17.10
CA ILE A 313 2.33 -13.69 18.05
C ILE A 313 1.30 -13.08 19.02
N PRO A 314 1.48 -11.88 19.59
CA PRO A 314 0.48 -11.27 20.46
C PRO A 314 -0.86 -11.01 19.76
N TYR A 315 -0.85 -10.82 18.44
CA TYR A 315 -2.03 -10.53 17.63
C TYR A 315 -2.70 -11.81 17.10
N THR A 316 -1.91 -12.79 16.71
CA THR A 316 -2.42 -14.08 16.22
C THR A 316 -2.96 -14.95 17.35
N GLY A 317 -2.28 -14.96 18.49
CA GLY A 317 -2.53 -15.87 19.61
C GLY A 317 -2.01 -17.29 19.36
N PHE A 318 -1.19 -17.48 18.32
CA PHE A 318 -0.45 -18.71 18.02
C PHE A 318 0.90 -18.34 17.38
N ASP A 319 1.88 -19.23 17.53
CA ASP A 319 3.24 -19.09 17.01
C ASP A 319 3.47 -19.88 15.71
N MET A 320 2.52 -20.75 15.34
CA MET A 320 2.62 -21.62 14.18
C MET A 320 1.25 -21.93 13.57
N ILE A 321 1.16 -21.94 12.24
CA ILE A 321 0.04 -22.48 11.48
C ILE A 321 0.30 -23.98 11.27
N LYS A 322 -0.66 -24.81 11.65
CA LYS A 322 -0.61 -26.28 11.54
C LYS A 322 -1.83 -26.84 10.87
#